data_e5ec8f623f52dcc165a6a4ab195a37b7
#
_entry.id   e5ec8f623f52dcc165a6a4ab195a37b7
#
_cell.length_a   1.000
_cell.length_b   1.000
_cell.length_c   1.000
_cell.angle_alpha   90.00
_cell.angle_beta   90.00
_cell.angle_gamma   90.00
#
_symmetry.space_group_name_H-M   'P 1'
#
loop_
_entity.id
_entity.type
_entity.pdbx_description
1 polymer ?
#
loop_
_entity_poly.entity_id
_entity_poly.type
_entity_poly.pdbx_seq_one_letter_code
_entity_poly.pdbx_strand_id
1 'polypeptide(L)'
;MKRLLAISLFLLTAVRLDAQWLDSDVYDRPLKEVLQQVEAQYGVKLLYEEKNVRGRIVKSAPWRFYDDAEATLDNILRPLDMRWTAKAPGVYEIKKWEYFRKPYAEGEKHLKRLLELYPAREAFEARKARIRTHMLATLGLDSLKKCDLAPIRSNLRRHDGYTVENIALEILPGVWVSGSLYMPARFRGRIPVMLSPHGHFYDKTDTSIPDQRGRYRPDQQLRCAMLAKMGAAVFSYDMWAWGESALAFKLKDHRSDLGIVMQTWQSIRILDYLCAQPWADTTRVGVTGASGGGTQTMVIAALDDRITLSVPVVMLSSHFFGGCPCESGLPIHILPGEPMSNNAELGALAAPHPQLVISDGHDWTTTVPQIEYPYLQKVYDLYGARDKVRNVHLAAEQHDYGVNKRRAMYDFVAEQFGLRTEGLRNADGTYREETATVEHAPEMYVFGPEGRLPEHAVKGSGALRKLLQEYRIEQ
;
A
#
# COMPACT_ATOMS: atom_id res chain seq x y z
N MET A 1 -9.70 -15.22 94.69
CA MET A 1 -8.65 -14.76 93.73
C MET A 1 -9.14 -15.01 92.32
N LYS A 2 -9.72 -14.02 91.71
CA LYS A 2 -10.14 -14.03 90.34
C LYS A 2 -9.54 -12.80 89.69
N ARG A 3 -8.60 -13.01 88.71
CA ARG A 3 -8.00 -11.94 87.88
C ARG A 3 -8.94 -11.67 86.76
N LEU A 4 -9.43 -10.47 86.65
CA LEU A 4 -10.12 -9.93 85.48
C LEU A 4 -9.07 -9.51 84.46
N LEU A 5 -9.13 -10.10 83.26
CA LEU A 5 -8.39 -9.66 82.10
C LEU A 5 -9.27 -8.65 81.37
N ALA A 6 -8.87 -7.39 81.29
CA ALA A 6 -9.48 -6.38 80.42
C ALA A 6 -8.92 -6.51 79.02
N ILE A 7 -9.76 -6.87 78.04
CA ILE A 7 -9.41 -6.86 76.65
C ILE A 7 -9.76 -5.48 76.10
N SER A 8 -8.75 -4.66 75.85
CA SER A 8 -8.89 -3.41 75.16
C SER A 8 -9.07 -3.65 73.61
N LEU A 9 -10.28 -3.45 73.12
CA LEU A 9 -10.60 -3.51 71.72
C LEU A 9 -10.16 -2.19 71.06
N PHE A 10 -9.02 -2.20 70.42
CA PHE A 10 -8.62 -1.11 69.51
C PHE A 10 -9.48 -1.17 68.26
N LEU A 11 -10.45 -0.27 68.12
CA LEU A 11 -11.12 0.02 66.89
C LEU A 11 -10.13 0.78 65.97
N LEU A 12 -9.53 0.08 65.06
CA LEU A 12 -8.85 0.68 63.90
C LEU A 12 -9.94 1.24 62.98
N THR A 13 -10.25 2.52 63.15
CA THR A 13 -10.91 3.27 62.11
C THR A 13 -9.96 3.41 60.92
N ALA A 14 -10.13 2.57 59.92
CA ALA A 14 -9.49 2.77 58.64
C ALA A 14 -10.02 4.07 58.04
N VAL A 15 -9.27 5.14 58.20
CA VAL A 15 -9.45 6.35 57.41
C VAL A 15 -9.15 5.94 55.98
N ARG A 16 -10.18 5.71 55.19
CA ARG A 16 -10.03 5.70 53.73
C ARG A 16 -9.59 7.11 53.36
N LEU A 17 -8.32 7.29 53.11
CA LEU A 17 -7.83 8.36 52.27
C LEU A 17 -8.38 8.03 50.87
N ASP A 18 -9.56 8.55 50.57
CA ASP A 18 -9.95 8.75 49.18
C ASP A 18 -8.87 9.66 48.64
N ALA A 19 -7.95 9.09 47.87
CA ALA A 19 -7.07 9.87 47.04
C ALA A 19 -8.02 10.63 46.11
N GLN A 20 -8.34 11.87 46.44
CA GLN A 20 -8.90 12.80 45.49
C GLN A 20 -7.89 12.85 44.36
N TRP A 21 -8.20 12.17 43.30
CA TRP A 21 -7.49 12.36 42.04
C TRP A 21 -7.61 13.85 41.77
N LEU A 22 -6.50 14.57 41.92
CA LEU A 22 -6.41 15.97 41.51
C LEU A 22 -6.94 16.02 40.11
N ASP A 23 -7.98 16.81 39.91
CA ASP A 23 -8.61 17.00 38.60
C ASP A 23 -7.54 17.59 37.68
N SER A 24 -6.85 16.72 36.91
CA SER A 24 -5.71 17.11 36.09
C SER A 24 -6.14 18.04 34.96
N ASP A 25 -7.43 18.12 34.69
CA ASP A 25 -7.98 18.95 33.62
C ASP A 25 -7.78 20.46 33.87
N VAL A 26 -7.54 20.87 35.13
CA VAL A 26 -7.16 22.24 35.49
C VAL A 26 -5.88 22.71 34.80
N TYR A 27 -4.97 21.78 34.50
CA TYR A 27 -3.68 22.05 33.88
C TYR A 27 -3.64 21.76 32.38
N ASP A 28 -4.75 21.31 31.84
CA ASP A 28 -4.86 21.04 30.40
C ASP A 28 -5.00 22.34 29.62
N ARG A 29 -4.34 22.41 28.48
CA ARG A 29 -4.38 23.61 27.61
C ARG A 29 -4.54 23.20 26.15
N PRO A 30 -5.24 24.02 25.36
CA PRO A 30 -5.26 23.85 23.90
C PRO A 30 -3.84 23.83 23.32
N LEU A 31 -3.57 22.86 22.43
CA LEU A 31 -2.24 22.72 21.82
C LEU A 31 -1.76 24.04 21.18
N LYS A 32 -2.65 24.77 20.54
CA LYS A 32 -2.29 26.06 19.90
C LYS A 32 -1.73 27.06 20.89
N GLU A 33 -2.31 27.18 22.08
CA GLU A 33 -1.82 28.08 23.14
C GLU A 33 -0.45 27.61 23.66
N VAL A 34 -0.28 26.30 23.83
CA VAL A 34 0.99 25.74 24.28
C VAL A 34 2.10 25.97 23.24
N LEU A 35 1.80 25.82 21.93
CA LEU A 35 2.75 26.11 20.86
C LEU A 35 3.16 27.59 20.83
N GLN A 36 2.22 28.51 21.04
CA GLN A 36 2.51 29.95 21.17
C GLN A 36 3.42 30.23 22.37
N GLN A 37 3.20 29.52 23.50
CA GLN A 37 4.10 29.61 24.64
C GLN A 37 5.51 29.10 24.33
N VAL A 38 5.64 27.99 23.58
CA VAL A 38 6.94 27.49 23.12
C VAL A 38 7.66 28.54 22.26
N GLU A 39 6.98 29.15 21.29
CA GLU A 39 7.56 30.22 20.47
C GLU A 39 8.06 31.39 21.32
N ALA A 40 7.26 31.85 22.28
CA ALA A 40 7.59 32.96 23.16
C ALA A 40 8.76 32.64 24.12
N GLN A 41 8.79 31.44 24.68
CA GLN A 41 9.76 31.03 25.69
C GLN A 41 11.14 30.77 25.11
N TYR A 42 11.21 30.13 23.91
CA TYR A 42 12.48 29.71 23.31
C TYR A 42 12.93 30.59 22.14
N GLY A 43 12.13 31.58 21.73
CA GLY A 43 12.45 32.42 20.58
C GLY A 43 12.48 31.69 19.25
N VAL A 44 11.70 30.62 19.12
CA VAL A 44 11.62 29.78 17.92
C VAL A 44 10.36 30.10 17.11
N LYS A 45 10.33 29.66 15.84
CA LYS A 45 9.18 29.79 14.96
C LYS A 45 8.60 28.41 14.65
N LEU A 46 7.29 28.24 14.85
CA LEU A 46 6.56 27.00 14.61
C LEU A 46 5.65 27.13 13.39
N LEU A 47 5.85 26.27 12.41
CA LEU A 47 5.04 26.20 11.19
C LEU A 47 4.07 25.02 11.31
N TYR A 48 2.77 25.28 11.21
CA TYR A 48 1.73 24.23 11.25
C TYR A 48 0.48 24.65 10.52
N GLU A 49 -0.28 23.65 10.05
CA GLU A 49 -1.62 23.87 9.53
C GLU A 49 -2.64 23.88 10.67
N GLU A 50 -3.53 24.84 10.68
CA GLU A 50 -4.57 25.01 11.71
C GLU A 50 -5.39 23.72 11.94
N LYS A 51 -5.70 22.98 10.87
CA LYS A 51 -6.43 21.71 10.96
C LYS A 51 -5.72 20.63 11.80
N ASN A 52 -4.38 20.72 11.91
CA ASN A 52 -3.58 19.75 12.65
C ASN A 52 -3.55 20.01 14.16
N VAL A 53 -3.81 21.26 14.59
CA VAL A 53 -3.73 21.66 15.99
C VAL A 53 -5.10 21.90 16.62
N ARG A 54 -6.10 22.20 15.80
CA ARG A 54 -7.46 22.49 16.26
C ARG A 54 -8.05 21.34 17.08
N GLY A 55 -8.61 21.66 18.26
CA GLY A 55 -9.29 20.72 19.15
C GLY A 55 -8.36 19.74 19.87
N ARG A 56 -7.05 19.87 19.76
CA ARG A 56 -6.10 19.07 20.51
C ARG A 56 -5.78 19.70 21.85
N ILE A 57 -5.70 18.89 22.90
CA ILE A 57 -5.44 19.30 24.27
C ILE A 57 -4.11 18.69 24.74
N VAL A 58 -3.24 19.52 25.27
CA VAL A 58 -2.01 19.08 25.94
C VAL A 58 -2.34 18.83 27.41
N LYS A 59 -2.31 17.59 27.81
CA LYS A 59 -2.52 17.18 29.19
C LYS A 59 -1.36 17.62 30.05
N SER A 60 -1.67 18.17 31.25
CA SER A 60 -0.66 18.64 32.23
C SER A 60 0.36 19.59 31.58
N ALA A 61 -0.07 20.55 30.79
CA ALA A 61 0.76 21.43 29.98
C ALA A 61 1.94 22.08 30.70
N PRO A 62 1.85 22.61 31.96
CA PRO A 62 2.99 23.22 32.64
C PRO A 62 4.18 22.27 32.89
N TRP A 63 3.95 20.96 32.97
CA TRP A 63 5.01 19.96 33.19
C TRP A 63 5.61 19.42 31.88
N ARG A 64 5.22 19.94 30.72
CA ARG A 64 5.74 19.51 29.43
C ARG A 64 6.99 20.26 28.99
N PHE A 65 7.35 21.35 29.66
CA PHE A 65 8.46 22.22 29.27
C PHE A 65 9.76 21.77 29.90
N TYR A 66 10.81 21.69 29.08
CA TYR A 66 12.19 21.42 29.44
C TYR A 66 13.07 22.67 29.24
N ASP A 67 14.37 22.54 29.40
CA ASP A 67 15.30 23.67 29.23
C ASP A 67 15.50 24.08 27.76
N ASP A 68 15.19 23.19 26.83
CA ASP A 68 15.32 23.44 25.39
C ASP A 68 14.01 23.20 24.61
N ALA A 69 13.93 23.82 23.44
CA ALA A 69 12.74 23.79 22.59
C ALA A 69 12.47 22.40 22.01
N GLU A 70 13.49 21.65 21.62
CA GLU A 70 13.33 20.37 20.92
C GLU A 70 12.82 19.29 21.88
N ALA A 71 13.40 19.18 23.06
CA ALA A 71 12.94 18.29 24.11
C ALA A 71 11.51 18.63 24.56
N THR A 72 11.20 19.94 24.65
CA THR A 72 9.85 20.44 24.95
C THR A 72 8.85 20.04 23.87
N LEU A 73 9.19 20.27 22.60
CA LEU A 73 8.34 19.88 21.47
C LEU A 73 8.11 18.36 21.44
N ASP A 74 9.13 17.56 21.69
CA ASP A 74 8.99 16.11 21.78
C ASP A 74 8.01 15.69 22.87
N ASN A 75 8.13 16.28 24.06
CA ASN A 75 7.28 15.96 25.21
C ASN A 75 5.81 16.42 25.03
N ILE A 76 5.59 17.51 24.28
CA ILE A 76 4.27 18.02 23.97
C ILE A 76 3.61 17.23 22.83
N LEU A 77 4.36 16.93 21.77
CA LEU A 77 3.80 16.46 20.51
C LEU A 77 3.62 14.93 20.46
N ARG A 78 4.55 14.16 21.03
CA ARG A 78 4.48 12.69 21.00
C ARG A 78 3.18 12.11 21.60
N PRO A 79 2.70 12.57 22.76
CA PRO A 79 1.43 12.09 23.31
C PRO A 79 0.19 12.43 22.45
N LEU A 80 0.34 13.35 21.49
CA LEU A 80 -0.69 13.79 20.56
C LEU A 80 -0.57 13.16 19.17
N ASP A 81 0.29 12.17 19.00
CA ASP A 81 0.64 11.59 17.69
C ASP A 81 1.09 12.67 16.69
N MET A 82 1.96 13.56 17.16
CA MET A 82 2.54 14.64 16.35
C MET A 82 4.06 14.63 16.44
N ARG A 83 4.70 15.27 15.48
CA ARG A 83 6.15 15.42 15.41
C ARG A 83 6.52 16.83 14.92
N TRP A 84 7.76 17.18 15.12
CA TRP A 84 8.39 18.35 14.51
C TRP A 84 9.51 17.92 13.56
N THR A 85 9.88 18.83 12.65
CA THR A 85 11.04 18.71 11.76
C THR A 85 11.67 20.07 11.62
N ALA A 86 12.98 20.17 11.85
CA ALA A 86 13.73 21.42 11.64
C ALA A 86 13.73 21.79 10.15
N LYS A 87 13.39 23.04 9.84
CA LYS A 87 13.44 23.62 8.49
C LYS A 87 14.60 24.58 8.32
N ALA A 88 14.98 25.27 9.40
CA ALA A 88 16.11 26.15 9.52
C ALA A 88 16.46 26.28 11.02
N PRO A 89 17.60 26.86 11.38
CA PRO A 89 17.90 27.14 12.78
C PRO A 89 16.77 27.91 13.46
N GLY A 90 16.21 27.33 14.54
CA GLY A 90 15.08 27.90 15.29
C GLY A 90 13.73 27.89 14.55
N VAL A 91 13.59 27.19 13.43
CA VAL A 91 12.32 27.05 12.68
C VAL A 91 11.92 25.61 12.58
N TYR A 92 10.78 25.24 13.17
CA TYR A 92 10.28 23.88 13.22
C TYR A 92 8.91 23.76 12.55
N GLU A 93 8.75 22.76 11.69
CA GLU A 93 7.48 22.42 11.08
C GLU A 93 6.82 21.30 11.90
N ILE A 94 5.58 21.55 12.38
CA ILE A 94 4.81 20.59 13.17
C ILE A 94 3.79 19.89 12.28
N LYS A 95 3.82 18.56 12.30
CA LYS A 95 2.94 17.69 11.53
C LYS A 95 2.33 16.61 12.41
N LYS A 96 1.24 16.04 11.93
CA LYS A 96 0.75 14.78 12.47
C LYS A 96 1.84 13.73 12.34
N TRP A 97 2.03 12.92 13.39
CA TRP A 97 2.96 11.81 13.34
C TRP A 97 2.48 10.79 12.28
N GLU A 98 3.37 10.50 11.35
CA GLU A 98 3.16 9.39 10.41
C GLU A 98 3.80 8.15 11.02
N TYR A 99 3.07 7.44 11.90
CA TYR A 99 3.65 6.23 12.51
C TYR A 99 3.79 5.06 11.51
N PHE A 100 3.38 5.28 10.27
CA PHE A 100 3.74 4.41 9.16
C PHE A 100 5.14 4.70 8.59
N ARG A 101 5.82 5.73 9.07
CA ARG A 101 7.17 6.10 8.66
C ARG A 101 8.11 6.08 9.87
N LYS A 102 9.31 5.52 9.65
CA LYS A 102 10.43 5.53 10.59
C LYS A 102 11.58 6.39 10.04
N PRO A 103 12.56 6.82 10.85
CA PRO A 103 13.80 7.38 10.35
C PRO A 103 14.56 6.40 9.43
N TYR A 104 15.32 6.91 8.45
CA TYR A 104 16.08 6.08 7.51
C TYR A 104 17.04 5.11 8.22
N ALA A 105 17.75 5.61 9.24
CA ALA A 105 18.69 4.79 10.03
C ALA A 105 18.00 3.61 10.75
N GLU A 106 16.75 3.77 11.18
CA GLU A 106 15.98 2.66 11.76
C GLU A 106 15.60 1.63 10.70
N GLY A 107 15.23 2.08 9.49
CA GLY A 107 14.97 1.20 8.37
C GLY A 107 16.20 0.37 8.02
N GLU A 108 17.36 1.01 7.87
CA GLU A 108 18.63 0.33 7.61
C GLU A 108 19.01 -0.67 8.71
N LYS A 109 18.92 -0.26 9.98
CA LYS A 109 19.17 -1.13 11.13
C LYS A 109 18.22 -2.34 11.15
N HIS A 110 16.98 -2.11 10.77
CA HIS A 110 15.97 -3.17 10.68
C HIS A 110 16.35 -4.19 9.61
N LEU A 111 16.75 -3.77 8.40
CA LEU A 111 17.19 -4.69 7.36
C LEU A 111 18.42 -5.51 7.75
N LYS A 112 19.39 -4.91 8.46
CA LYS A 112 20.55 -5.63 8.99
C LYS A 112 20.12 -6.76 9.93
N ARG A 113 19.19 -6.48 10.85
CA ARG A 113 18.64 -7.51 11.77
C ARG A 113 17.87 -8.60 11.04
N LEU A 114 17.12 -8.25 10.01
CA LEU A 114 16.39 -9.24 9.22
C LEU A 114 17.36 -10.20 8.52
N LEU A 115 18.47 -9.71 7.95
CA LEU A 115 19.50 -10.58 7.35
C LEU A 115 20.13 -11.57 8.33
N GLU A 116 20.22 -11.21 9.61
CA GLU A 116 20.71 -12.11 10.66
C GLU A 116 19.76 -13.30 10.91
N LEU A 117 18.46 -13.16 10.59
CA LEU A 117 17.45 -14.22 10.75
C LEU A 117 17.59 -15.34 9.70
N TYR A 118 18.20 -15.04 8.56
CA TYR A 118 18.31 -15.98 7.44
C TYR A 118 19.71 -15.95 6.80
N PRO A 119 20.69 -16.54 7.49
CA PRO A 119 22.06 -16.65 6.99
C PRO A 119 22.18 -17.58 5.78
N ALA A 120 21.16 -18.40 5.48
CA ALA A 120 21.09 -19.33 4.38
C ALA A 120 19.69 -19.38 3.77
N ARG A 121 19.59 -19.95 2.57
CA ARG A 121 18.35 -20.05 1.79
C ARG A 121 17.23 -20.73 2.58
N GLU A 122 17.51 -21.83 3.26
CA GLU A 122 16.52 -22.60 4.03
C GLU A 122 15.88 -21.77 5.14
N ALA A 123 16.67 -20.94 5.81
CA ALA A 123 16.17 -20.04 6.85
C ALA A 123 15.28 -18.95 6.25
N PHE A 124 15.65 -18.40 5.08
CA PHE A 124 14.82 -17.43 4.38
C PHE A 124 13.50 -18.05 3.89
N GLU A 125 13.53 -19.26 3.31
CA GLU A 125 12.29 -19.96 2.90
C GLU A 125 11.37 -20.23 4.09
N ALA A 126 11.91 -20.62 5.23
CA ALA A 126 11.13 -20.79 6.45
C ALA A 126 10.51 -19.46 6.91
N ARG A 127 11.26 -18.36 6.85
CA ARG A 127 10.75 -17.01 7.17
C ARG A 127 9.67 -16.57 6.17
N LYS A 128 9.91 -16.78 4.87
CA LYS A 128 8.96 -16.50 3.79
C LYS A 128 7.63 -17.24 4.01
N ALA A 129 7.68 -18.52 4.32
CA ALA A 129 6.49 -19.32 4.60
C ALA A 129 5.70 -18.76 5.80
N ARG A 130 6.38 -18.41 6.91
CA ARG A 130 5.72 -17.81 8.08
C ARG A 130 5.08 -16.47 7.78
N ILE A 131 5.77 -15.57 7.06
CA ILE A 131 5.21 -14.28 6.65
C ILE A 131 3.95 -14.51 5.80
N ARG A 132 4.00 -15.38 4.80
CA ARG A 132 2.84 -15.69 3.93
C ARG A 132 1.65 -16.22 4.72
N THR A 133 1.87 -17.19 5.59
CA THR A 133 0.82 -17.73 6.47
C THR A 133 0.23 -16.65 7.36
N HIS A 134 1.10 -15.82 7.98
CA HIS A 134 0.66 -14.71 8.82
C HIS A 134 -0.14 -13.67 8.03
N MET A 135 0.30 -13.30 6.84
CA MET A 135 -0.43 -12.36 5.98
C MET A 135 -1.82 -12.86 5.64
N LEU A 136 -1.94 -14.11 5.17
CA LEU A 136 -3.23 -14.71 4.81
C LEU A 136 -4.18 -14.78 6.02
N ALA A 137 -3.69 -15.23 7.17
CA ALA A 137 -4.47 -15.32 8.41
C ALA A 137 -4.90 -13.93 8.91
N THR A 138 -3.98 -12.95 8.92
CA THR A 138 -4.26 -11.58 9.37
C THR A 138 -5.28 -10.87 8.48
N LEU A 139 -5.21 -11.12 7.17
CA LEU A 139 -6.18 -10.59 6.21
C LEU A 139 -7.48 -11.43 6.18
N GLY A 140 -7.50 -12.59 6.84
CA GLY A 140 -8.62 -13.52 6.84
C GLY A 140 -8.92 -14.12 5.48
N LEU A 141 -7.90 -14.25 4.62
CA LEU A 141 -8.02 -14.77 3.25
C LEU A 141 -7.79 -16.28 3.16
N ASP A 142 -7.16 -16.89 4.16
CA ASP A 142 -6.88 -18.32 4.26
C ASP A 142 -8.14 -19.20 4.35
N SER A 143 -9.20 -18.64 4.92
CA SER A 143 -10.49 -19.33 5.10
C SER A 143 -11.60 -18.80 4.19
N LEU A 144 -11.33 -17.80 3.34
CA LEU A 144 -12.37 -17.20 2.51
C LEU A 144 -12.72 -18.10 1.32
N LYS A 145 -14.03 -18.42 1.16
CA LYS A 145 -14.50 -19.24 0.04
C LYS A 145 -14.37 -18.52 -1.30
N LYS A 146 -14.11 -19.26 -2.37
CA LYS A 146 -14.15 -18.75 -3.74
C LYS A 146 -15.55 -19.01 -4.33
N CYS A 147 -16.20 -17.97 -4.84
CA CYS A 147 -17.43 -18.09 -5.65
C CYS A 147 -17.09 -18.22 -7.14
N ASP A 148 -18.08 -18.50 -7.96
CA ASP A 148 -17.96 -18.30 -9.42
C ASP A 148 -17.72 -16.83 -9.72
N LEU A 149 -16.82 -16.55 -10.67
CA LEU A 149 -16.45 -15.19 -11.03
C LEU A 149 -17.49 -14.49 -11.91
N ALA A 150 -18.43 -15.22 -12.51
CA ALA A 150 -19.56 -14.73 -13.31
C ALA A 150 -19.22 -13.47 -14.13
N PRO A 151 -18.27 -13.54 -15.09
CA PRO A 151 -17.73 -12.36 -15.73
C PRO A 151 -18.79 -11.61 -16.55
N ILE A 152 -18.99 -10.33 -16.24
CA ILE A 152 -19.75 -9.38 -17.05
C ILE A 152 -18.78 -8.72 -18.02
N ARG A 153 -19.00 -8.86 -19.31
CA ARG A 153 -18.15 -8.29 -20.38
C ARG A 153 -18.93 -7.28 -21.16
N SER A 154 -18.31 -6.14 -21.45
CA SER A 154 -18.96 -5.05 -22.18
C SER A 154 -17.97 -4.21 -22.98
N ASN A 155 -18.48 -3.49 -23.94
CA ASN A 155 -17.79 -2.45 -24.71
C ASN A 155 -16.39 -2.85 -25.20
N LEU A 156 -16.32 -3.83 -26.12
CA LEU A 156 -15.06 -4.19 -26.77
C LEU A 156 -14.68 -3.12 -27.80
N ARG A 157 -13.56 -2.43 -27.58
CA ARG A 157 -12.99 -1.41 -28.45
C ARG A 157 -11.74 -1.91 -29.14
N ARG A 158 -11.52 -1.47 -30.38
CA ARG A 158 -10.35 -1.82 -31.21
C ARG A 158 -9.53 -0.58 -31.47
N HIS A 159 -8.25 -0.66 -31.14
CA HIS A 159 -7.28 0.40 -31.38
C HIS A 159 -6.13 -0.10 -32.25
N ASP A 160 -5.22 0.80 -32.63
CA ASP A 160 -4.03 0.41 -33.37
C ASP A 160 -3.14 -0.55 -32.55
N GLY A 161 -3.10 -1.81 -33.00
CA GLY A 161 -2.28 -2.87 -32.42
C GLY A 161 -2.83 -3.53 -31.17
N TYR A 162 -3.96 -3.09 -30.59
CA TYR A 162 -4.55 -3.71 -29.39
C TYR A 162 -6.08 -3.56 -29.33
N THR A 163 -6.69 -4.26 -28.39
CA THR A 163 -8.12 -4.11 -28.05
C THR A 163 -8.27 -3.86 -26.56
N VAL A 164 -9.36 -3.21 -26.16
CA VAL A 164 -9.74 -3.01 -24.75
C VAL A 164 -11.17 -3.52 -24.55
N GLU A 165 -11.39 -4.33 -23.52
CA GLU A 165 -12.70 -4.82 -23.14
C GLU A 165 -12.94 -4.55 -21.65
N ASN A 166 -14.11 -4.04 -21.31
CA ASN A 166 -14.50 -3.83 -19.93
C ASN A 166 -14.99 -5.14 -19.32
N ILE A 167 -14.49 -5.51 -18.15
CA ILE A 167 -14.85 -6.77 -17.47
C ILE A 167 -15.08 -6.51 -15.98
N ALA A 168 -16.21 -6.99 -15.46
CA ALA A 168 -16.41 -7.11 -14.01
C ALA A 168 -16.42 -8.58 -13.62
N LEU A 169 -15.80 -8.90 -12.48
CA LEU A 169 -15.74 -10.24 -11.90
C LEU A 169 -16.41 -10.24 -10.52
N GLU A 170 -17.27 -11.19 -10.25
CA GLU A 170 -17.85 -11.40 -8.92
C GLU A 170 -16.83 -12.13 -8.03
N ILE A 171 -16.17 -11.36 -7.17
CA ILE A 171 -15.07 -11.88 -6.33
C ILE A 171 -15.52 -12.49 -5.02
N LEU A 172 -16.70 -12.09 -4.56
CA LEU A 172 -17.51 -12.66 -3.47
C LEU A 172 -18.97 -12.51 -3.86
N PRO A 173 -19.91 -13.29 -3.32
CA PRO A 173 -21.33 -13.15 -3.65
C PRO A 173 -21.82 -11.71 -3.52
N GLY A 174 -22.19 -11.10 -4.64
CA GLY A 174 -22.64 -9.71 -4.72
C GLY A 174 -21.52 -8.64 -4.63
N VAL A 175 -20.25 -9.00 -4.63
CA VAL A 175 -19.13 -8.04 -4.61
C VAL A 175 -18.32 -8.16 -5.89
N TRP A 176 -18.22 -7.05 -6.60
CA TRP A 176 -17.62 -6.99 -7.94
C TRP A 176 -16.32 -6.22 -7.97
N VAL A 177 -15.38 -6.67 -8.80
CA VAL A 177 -14.23 -5.88 -9.25
C VAL A 177 -14.36 -5.60 -10.74
N SER A 178 -14.36 -4.33 -11.12
CA SER A 178 -14.37 -3.89 -12.52
C SER A 178 -12.98 -3.54 -13.00
N GLY A 179 -12.76 -3.73 -14.29
CA GLY A 179 -11.49 -3.45 -14.92
C GLY A 179 -11.59 -3.36 -16.45
N SER A 180 -10.44 -3.15 -17.07
CA SER A 180 -10.24 -3.14 -18.51
C SER A 180 -9.17 -4.15 -18.88
N LEU A 181 -9.52 -5.11 -19.74
CA LEU A 181 -8.60 -6.08 -20.31
C LEU A 181 -8.05 -5.54 -21.63
N TYR A 182 -6.77 -5.23 -21.66
CA TYR A 182 -6.01 -4.86 -22.83
C TYR A 182 -5.40 -6.12 -23.46
N MET A 183 -5.66 -6.36 -24.74
CA MET A 183 -5.18 -7.53 -25.44
C MET A 183 -4.44 -7.12 -26.72
N PRO A 184 -3.39 -7.82 -27.14
CA PRO A 184 -2.83 -7.63 -28.47
C PRO A 184 -3.91 -7.83 -29.54
N ALA A 185 -3.98 -6.97 -30.57
CA ALA A 185 -4.95 -7.12 -31.65
C ALA A 185 -4.78 -8.45 -32.42
N ARG A 186 -3.55 -8.98 -32.43
CA ARG A 186 -3.20 -10.27 -33.05
C ARG A 186 -2.16 -10.98 -32.18
N PHE A 187 -2.37 -12.24 -31.89
CA PHE A 187 -1.41 -13.10 -31.20
C PHE A 187 -1.54 -14.54 -31.67
N ARG A 188 -0.53 -15.35 -31.39
CA ARG A 188 -0.54 -16.80 -31.65
C ARG A 188 -0.16 -17.53 -30.38
N GLY A 189 -0.82 -18.67 -30.12
CA GLY A 189 -0.57 -19.46 -28.93
C GLY A 189 -0.93 -18.74 -27.63
N ARG A 190 -0.17 -19.03 -26.58
CA ARG A 190 -0.35 -18.40 -25.26
C ARG A 190 0.53 -17.16 -25.12
N ILE A 191 0.03 -16.13 -24.45
CA ILE A 191 0.70 -14.85 -24.27
C ILE A 191 0.88 -14.54 -22.79
N PRO A 192 1.90 -13.76 -22.42
CA PRO A 192 2.11 -13.32 -21.04
C PRO A 192 0.91 -12.52 -20.50
N VAL A 193 0.74 -12.60 -19.19
CA VAL A 193 -0.32 -11.91 -18.46
C VAL A 193 0.27 -10.90 -17.51
N MET A 194 -0.29 -9.69 -17.47
CA MET A 194 0.14 -8.63 -16.55
C MET A 194 -1.04 -8.09 -15.74
N LEU A 195 -0.90 -7.99 -14.42
CA LEU A 195 -1.77 -7.22 -13.56
C LEU A 195 -1.23 -5.80 -13.45
N SER A 196 -2.13 -4.82 -13.49
CA SER A 196 -1.77 -3.41 -13.38
C SER A 196 -2.64 -2.68 -12.36
N PRO A 197 -2.43 -2.90 -11.06
CA PRO A 197 -3.08 -2.13 -10.00
C PRO A 197 -2.64 -0.66 -10.05
N HIS A 198 -3.57 0.26 -9.77
CA HIS A 198 -3.29 1.69 -9.73
C HIS A 198 -2.95 2.18 -8.32
N GLY A 199 -2.26 3.33 -8.20
CA GLY A 199 -2.04 4.04 -6.95
C GLY A 199 -3.13 5.09 -6.66
N HIS A 200 -2.91 5.89 -5.59
CA HIS A 200 -3.81 6.97 -5.17
C HIS A 200 -3.56 8.28 -5.95
N PHE A 201 -3.27 8.15 -7.23
CA PHE A 201 -3.03 9.31 -8.08
C PHE A 201 -4.36 9.94 -8.52
N TYR A 202 -4.48 11.24 -8.30
CA TYR A 202 -5.58 12.07 -8.74
C TYR A 202 -5.14 13.54 -8.80
N ASP A 203 -5.85 14.35 -9.57
CA ASP A 203 -5.66 15.79 -9.50
C ASP A 203 -6.14 16.31 -8.15
N LYS A 204 -5.26 17.00 -7.44
CA LYS A 204 -5.59 17.57 -6.11
C LYS A 204 -6.53 18.76 -6.21
N THR A 205 -6.57 19.43 -7.35
CA THR A 205 -7.43 20.61 -7.59
C THR A 205 -8.83 20.21 -8.03
N ASP A 206 -8.95 19.11 -8.80
CA ASP A 206 -10.25 18.57 -9.22
C ASP A 206 -10.30 17.04 -9.11
N THR A 207 -10.75 16.58 -7.97
CA THR A 207 -10.95 15.15 -7.69
C THR A 207 -12.29 14.61 -8.18
N SER A 208 -13.15 15.47 -8.74
CA SER A 208 -14.46 15.06 -9.28
C SER A 208 -14.36 14.44 -10.65
N ILE A 209 -13.27 14.72 -11.40
CA ILE A 209 -13.07 14.24 -12.76
C ILE A 209 -12.61 12.77 -12.75
N PRO A 210 -13.42 11.80 -13.22
CA PRO A 210 -13.05 10.38 -13.21
C PRO A 210 -11.78 10.08 -13.99
N ASP A 211 -11.56 10.74 -15.14
CA ASP A 211 -10.37 10.55 -16.00
C ASP A 211 -9.04 10.88 -15.33
N GLN A 212 -9.08 11.56 -14.19
CA GLN A 212 -7.91 11.89 -13.38
C GLN A 212 -7.67 10.90 -12.22
N ARG A 213 -8.40 9.78 -12.18
CA ARG A 213 -8.35 8.85 -11.05
C ARG A 213 -8.12 7.40 -11.46
N GLY A 214 -7.30 6.71 -10.67
CA GLY A 214 -7.14 5.26 -10.74
C GLY A 214 -6.87 4.75 -12.15
N ARG A 215 -7.63 3.75 -12.60
CA ARG A 215 -7.43 3.14 -13.93
C ARG A 215 -7.81 4.03 -15.11
N TYR A 216 -8.56 5.12 -14.88
CA TYR A 216 -8.96 6.06 -15.94
C TYR A 216 -7.84 7.04 -16.32
N ARG A 217 -6.81 7.17 -15.48
CA ARG A 217 -5.69 8.08 -15.74
C ARG A 217 -4.95 7.74 -17.03
N PRO A 218 -4.53 8.78 -17.79
CA PRO A 218 -3.77 8.58 -19.02
C PRO A 218 -2.53 7.71 -18.87
N ASP A 219 -1.71 7.94 -17.84
CA ASP A 219 -0.49 7.17 -17.59
C ASP A 219 -0.75 5.68 -17.30
N GLN A 220 -1.88 5.37 -16.66
CA GLN A 220 -2.34 4.00 -16.42
C GLN A 220 -2.76 3.31 -17.71
N GLN A 221 -3.53 4.00 -18.55
CA GLN A 221 -4.01 3.49 -19.82
C GLN A 221 -2.87 3.30 -20.83
N LEU A 222 -1.98 4.30 -20.99
CA LEU A 222 -0.81 4.23 -21.86
C LEU A 222 0.06 3.02 -21.52
N ARG A 223 0.33 2.79 -20.23
CA ARG A 223 1.09 1.64 -19.77
C ARG A 223 0.48 0.32 -20.19
N CYS A 224 -0.81 0.15 -19.98
CA CYS A 224 -1.52 -1.07 -20.36
C CYS A 224 -1.59 -1.28 -21.86
N ALA A 225 -1.88 -0.21 -22.63
CA ALA A 225 -1.93 -0.25 -24.08
C ALA A 225 -0.58 -0.60 -24.70
N MET A 226 0.52 -0.02 -24.21
CA MET A 226 1.86 -0.32 -24.73
C MET A 226 2.26 -1.76 -24.45
N LEU A 227 2.05 -2.29 -23.26
CA LEU A 227 2.30 -3.70 -22.96
C LEU A 227 1.45 -4.63 -23.85
N ALA A 228 0.20 -4.25 -24.14
CA ALA A 228 -0.63 -5.02 -25.07
C ALA A 228 -0.10 -4.96 -26.52
N LYS A 229 0.35 -3.79 -27.00
CA LYS A 229 1.01 -3.65 -28.31
C LYS A 229 2.29 -4.49 -28.39
N MET A 230 2.99 -4.66 -27.26
CA MET A 230 4.20 -5.49 -27.16
C MET A 230 3.89 -7.01 -27.12
N GLY A 231 2.64 -7.41 -26.88
CA GLY A 231 2.20 -8.81 -26.94
C GLY A 231 1.74 -9.43 -25.62
N ALA A 232 1.54 -8.68 -24.55
CA ALA A 232 1.01 -9.17 -23.28
C ALA A 232 -0.50 -8.89 -23.16
N ALA A 233 -1.24 -9.76 -22.44
CA ALA A 233 -2.57 -9.43 -21.94
C ALA A 233 -2.42 -8.65 -20.62
N VAL A 234 -3.08 -7.49 -20.49
CA VAL A 234 -2.94 -6.64 -19.31
C VAL A 234 -4.30 -6.34 -18.72
N PHE A 235 -4.46 -6.60 -17.41
CA PHE A 235 -5.69 -6.26 -16.70
C PHE A 235 -5.45 -5.09 -15.74
N SER A 236 -6.05 -3.95 -16.06
CA SER A 236 -6.13 -2.77 -15.19
C SER A 236 -7.49 -2.76 -14.52
N TYR A 237 -7.55 -2.62 -13.21
CA TYR A 237 -8.78 -2.77 -12.43
C TYR A 237 -8.94 -1.67 -11.39
N ASP A 238 -10.19 -1.43 -11.02
CA ASP A 238 -10.54 -0.52 -9.95
C ASP A 238 -10.18 -1.15 -8.62
N MET A 239 -9.21 -0.56 -7.92
CA MET A 239 -8.93 -0.96 -6.56
C MET A 239 -10.14 -0.66 -5.68
N TRP A 240 -10.32 -1.45 -4.61
CA TRP A 240 -11.53 -1.40 -3.80
C TRP A 240 -11.91 0.01 -3.35
N ALA A 241 -13.19 0.36 -3.50
CA ALA A 241 -13.79 1.67 -3.27
C ALA A 241 -13.25 2.81 -4.19
N TRP A 242 -12.57 2.46 -5.29
CA TRP A 242 -12.21 3.36 -6.39
C TRP A 242 -13.00 3.00 -7.65
N GLY A 243 -13.05 3.92 -8.61
CA GLY A 243 -13.73 3.71 -9.88
C GLY A 243 -15.17 3.22 -9.69
N GLU A 244 -15.57 2.17 -10.41
CA GLU A 244 -16.93 1.59 -10.29
C GLU A 244 -17.16 0.82 -8.98
N SER A 245 -16.10 0.44 -8.24
CA SER A 245 -16.26 -0.07 -6.87
C SER A 245 -16.92 0.95 -5.95
N ALA A 246 -16.80 2.25 -6.28
CA ALA A 246 -17.47 3.34 -5.54
C ALA A 246 -18.99 3.36 -5.72
N LEU A 247 -19.56 2.61 -6.66
CA LEU A 247 -21.01 2.42 -6.78
C LEU A 247 -21.59 1.64 -5.59
N ALA A 248 -20.79 0.79 -4.96
CA ALA A 248 -21.19 -0.02 -3.80
C ALA A 248 -20.56 0.46 -2.48
N PHE A 249 -19.35 1.04 -2.50
CA PHE A 249 -18.55 1.37 -1.33
C PHE A 249 -18.07 2.82 -1.40
N LYS A 250 -18.05 3.51 -0.25
CA LYS A 250 -17.61 4.91 -0.22
C LYS A 250 -16.09 4.99 -0.31
N LEU A 251 -15.55 6.00 -1.00
CA LEU A 251 -14.10 6.22 -1.12
C LEU A 251 -13.37 6.26 0.23
N LYS A 252 -14.01 6.74 1.30
CA LYS A 252 -13.44 6.72 2.66
C LYS A 252 -13.19 5.30 3.17
N ASP A 253 -13.96 4.31 2.71
CA ASP A 253 -13.83 2.91 3.14
C ASP A 253 -12.55 2.29 2.61
N HIS A 254 -12.02 2.80 1.49
CA HIS A 254 -10.71 2.42 0.96
C HIS A 254 -9.58 2.58 1.98
N ARG A 255 -9.67 3.61 2.84
CA ARG A 255 -8.68 3.88 3.90
C ARG A 255 -8.98 3.19 5.22
N SER A 256 -9.90 2.24 5.23
CA SER A 256 -10.17 1.38 6.38
C SER A 256 -9.31 0.11 6.38
N ASP A 257 -9.43 -0.70 7.41
CA ASP A 257 -8.83 -2.03 7.53
C ASP A 257 -9.24 -2.98 6.39
N LEU A 258 -10.46 -2.79 5.82
CA LEU A 258 -10.91 -3.55 4.65
C LEU A 258 -10.12 -3.23 3.36
N GLY A 259 -9.43 -2.10 3.30
CA GLY A 259 -8.72 -1.67 2.09
C GLY A 259 -7.73 -2.72 1.60
N ILE A 260 -6.74 -3.07 2.42
CA ILE A 260 -5.72 -4.06 2.06
C ILE A 260 -6.31 -5.47 1.86
N VAL A 261 -7.31 -5.86 2.66
CA VAL A 261 -8.01 -7.15 2.55
C VAL A 261 -8.64 -7.29 1.17
N MET A 262 -9.48 -6.33 0.80
CA MET A 262 -10.24 -6.40 -0.44
C MET A 262 -9.37 -6.24 -1.69
N GLN A 263 -8.36 -5.37 -1.66
CA GLN A 263 -7.41 -5.22 -2.75
C GLN A 263 -6.62 -6.50 -3.01
N THR A 264 -6.18 -7.16 -1.95
CA THR A 264 -5.46 -8.45 -2.06
C THR A 264 -6.37 -9.53 -2.62
N TRP A 265 -7.61 -9.63 -2.10
CA TRP A 265 -8.59 -10.58 -2.61
C TRP A 265 -8.94 -10.33 -4.08
N GLN A 266 -9.16 -9.08 -4.47
CA GLN A 266 -9.37 -8.70 -5.87
C GLN A 266 -8.24 -9.21 -6.76
N SER A 267 -6.98 -8.98 -6.37
CA SER A 267 -5.82 -9.43 -7.15
C SER A 267 -5.76 -10.94 -7.31
N ILE A 268 -6.03 -11.70 -6.23
CA ILE A 268 -6.08 -13.18 -6.27
C ILE A 268 -7.17 -13.66 -7.23
N ARG A 269 -8.38 -13.08 -7.13
CA ARG A 269 -9.52 -13.50 -7.95
C ARG A 269 -9.36 -13.11 -9.43
N ILE A 270 -8.72 -11.98 -9.70
CA ILE A 270 -8.34 -11.59 -11.07
C ILE A 270 -7.32 -12.58 -11.65
N LEU A 271 -6.34 -13.01 -10.86
CA LEU A 271 -5.41 -14.06 -11.27
C LEU A 271 -6.12 -15.39 -11.55
N ASP A 272 -7.11 -15.76 -10.73
CA ASP A 272 -7.94 -16.95 -10.98
C ASP A 272 -8.61 -16.87 -12.35
N TYR A 273 -9.19 -15.71 -12.69
CA TYR A 273 -9.82 -15.48 -13.98
C TYR A 273 -8.83 -15.52 -15.15
N LEU A 274 -7.74 -14.75 -15.06
CA LEU A 274 -6.81 -14.60 -16.16
C LEU A 274 -6.04 -15.88 -16.44
N CYS A 275 -5.57 -16.59 -15.42
CA CYS A 275 -4.82 -17.83 -15.59
C CYS A 275 -5.69 -19.00 -16.09
N ALA A 276 -7.01 -18.93 -15.94
CA ALA A 276 -7.94 -19.90 -16.50
C ALA A 276 -8.22 -19.70 -17.99
N GLN A 277 -7.78 -18.56 -18.57
CA GLN A 277 -8.05 -18.29 -19.98
C GLN A 277 -7.18 -19.16 -20.91
N PRO A 278 -7.70 -19.66 -22.02
CA PRO A 278 -6.95 -20.56 -22.92
C PRO A 278 -5.76 -19.88 -23.60
N TRP A 279 -5.77 -18.56 -23.69
CA TRP A 279 -4.72 -17.75 -24.25
C TRP A 279 -3.62 -17.35 -23.25
N ALA A 280 -3.81 -17.61 -21.94
CA ALA A 280 -2.86 -17.21 -20.92
C ALA A 280 -1.65 -18.15 -20.86
N ASP A 281 -0.47 -17.56 -20.85
CA ASP A 281 0.76 -18.25 -20.51
C ASP A 281 1.01 -18.14 -19.00
N THR A 282 0.63 -19.15 -18.27
CA THR A 282 0.75 -19.19 -16.80
C THR A 282 2.19 -19.31 -16.31
N THR A 283 3.18 -19.47 -17.18
CA THR A 283 4.60 -19.41 -16.85
C THR A 283 5.17 -18.00 -16.92
N ARG A 284 4.41 -17.05 -17.50
CA ARG A 284 4.79 -15.63 -17.67
C ARG A 284 3.67 -14.73 -17.17
N VAL A 285 3.56 -14.63 -15.85
CA VAL A 285 2.56 -13.80 -15.16
C VAL A 285 3.26 -12.73 -14.36
N GLY A 286 3.00 -11.46 -14.68
CA GLY A 286 3.65 -10.34 -14.03
C GLY A 286 2.67 -9.38 -13.36
N VAL A 287 3.21 -8.51 -12.52
CA VAL A 287 2.46 -7.45 -11.87
C VAL A 287 3.28 -6.18 -11.78
N THR A 288 2.64 -5.02 -12.06
CA THR A 288 3.28 -3.71 -11.92
C THR A 288 2.29 -2.63 -11.53
N GLY A 289 2.67 -1.80 -10.58
CA GLY A 289 1.92 -0.65 -10.13
C GLY A 289 2.78 0.31 -9.31
N ALA A 290 2.32 1.55 -9.19
CA ALA A 290 3.03 2.58 -8.44
C ALA A 290 2.27 2.98 -7.18
N SER A 291 2.99 3.41 -6.12
CA SER A 291 2.38 3.84 -4.85
C SER A 291 1.51 2.73 -4.25
N GLY A 292 0.23 2.94 -3.99
CA GLY A 292 -0.71 1.88 -3.58
C GLY A 292 -0.73 0.68 -4.52
N GLY A 293 -0.57 0.90 -5.85
CA GLY A 293 -0.36 -0.16 -6.83
C GLY A 293 0.97 -0.89 -6.63
N GLY A 294 2.01 -0.19 -6.18
CA GLY A 294 3.30 -0.78 -5.78
C GLY A 294 3.16 -1.66 -4.55
N THR A 295 2.35 -1.26 -3.56
CA THR A 295 1.99 -2.12 -2.42
C THR A 295 1.35 -3.41 -2.91
N GLN A 296 0.32 -3.33 -3.76
CA GLN A 296 -0.33 -4.52 -4.30
C GLN A 296 0.62 -5.38 -5.15
N THR A 297 1.55 -4.76 -5.85
CA THR A 297 2.61 -5.47 -6.58
C THR A 297 3.45 -6.32 -5.64
N MET A 298 3.92 -5.78 -4.52
CA MET A 298 4.70 -6.52 -3.53
C MET A 298 3.86 -7.58 -2.81
N VAL A 299 2.65 -7.22 -2.37
CA VAL A 299 1.75 -8.12 -1.64
C VAL A 299 1.40 -9.35 -2.48
N ILE A 300 0.97 -9.16 -3.73
CA ILE A 300 0.55 -10.31 -4.55
C ILE A 300 1.75 -11.16 -5.02
N ALA A 301 2.91 -10.54 -5.31
CA ALA A 301 4.13 -11.28 -5.61
C ALA A 301 4.65 -12.09 -4.41
N ALA A 302 4.38 -11.62 -3.18
CA ALA A 302 4.70 -12.36 -1.97
C ALA A 302 3.75 -13.52 -1.70
N LEU A 303 2.45 -13.37 -2.02
CA LEU A 303 1.41 -14.33 -1.64
C LEU A 303 1.07 -15.38 -2.68
N ASP A 304 1.23 -15.07 -3.97
CA ASP A 304 0.74 -15.92 -5.06
C ASP A 304 1.88 -16.38 -5.97
N ASP A 305 2.17 -17.68 -5.93
CA ASP A 305 3.27 -18.31 -6.69
C ASP A 305 3.08 -18.27 -8.21
N ARG A 306 1.90 -17.89 -8.69
CA ARG A 306 1.66 -17.66 -10.12
C ARG A 306 2.38 -16.43 -10.63
N ILE A 307 2.72 -15.48 -9.75
CA ILE A 307 3.49 -14.28 -10.15
C ILE A 307 4.94 -14.65 -10.36
N THR A 308 5.39 -14.57 -11.61
CA THR A 308 6.76 -14.89 -12.05
C THR A 308 7.60 -13.66 -12.39
N LEU A 309 7.03 -12.45 -12.26
CA LEU A 309 7.72 -11.17 -12.47
C LEU A 309 7.01 -10.06 -11.68
N SER A 310 7.77 -9.19 -11.02
CA SER A 310 7.19 -8.05 -10.30
C SER A 310 7.96 -6.74 -10.55
N VAL A 311 7.22 -5.64 -10.71
CA VAL A 311 7.80 -4.30 -10.86
C VAL A 311 7.09 -3.33 -9.90
N PRO A 312 7.48 -3.30 -8.60
CA PRO A 312 7.00 -2.28 -7.67
C PRO A 312 7.64 -0.92 -8.00
N VAL A 313 6.79 0.10 -8.17
CA VAL A 313 7.23 1.44 -8.55
C VAL A 313 6.91 2.42 -7.44
N VAL A 314 7.89 3.20 -7.01
CA VAL A 314 7.83 4.26 -5.99
C VAL A 314 7.06 3.87 -4.72
N MET A 315 7.35 2.67 -4.20
CA MET A 315 6.71 2.17 -2.98
C MET A 315 7.62 1.39 -2.06
N LEU A 316 8.53 0.56 -2.58
CA LEU A 316 9.38 -0.30 -1.76
C LEU A 316 10.28 0.52 -0.84
N SER A 317 10.21 0.27 0.46
CA SER A 317 10.98 0.99 1.48
C SER A 317 11.08 0.17 2.76
N SER A 318 12.17 0.31 3.50
CA SER A 318 12.36 -0.30 4.82
C SER A 318 11.81 0.55 5.97
N HIS A 319 11.55 1.83 5.72
CA HIS A 319 11.20 2.81 6.73
C HIS A 319 9.82 3.46 6.52
N PHE A 320 9.18 3.25 5.38
CA PHE A 320 7.86 3.75 5.08
C PHE A 320 6.91 2.59 4.74
N PHE A 321 5.77 2.53 5.42
CA PHE A 321 4.81 1.44 5.29
C PHE A 321 3.56 1.83 4.47
N GLY A 322 3.52 3.05 3.95
CA GLY A 322 2.38 3.59 3.21
C GLY A 322 1.69 4.75 3.92
N GLY A 323 0.86 5.49 3.21
CA GLY A 323 0.14 6.68 3.70
C GLY A 323 -1.24 6.39 4.30
N CYS A 324 -1.70 5.15 4.26
CA CYS A 324 -3.01 4.73 4.78
C CYS A 324 -3.01 3.21 5.09
N PRO A 325 -4.00 2.69 5.84
CA PRO A 325 -4.13 1.25 6.09
C PRO A 325 -4.20 0.39 4.83
N CYS A 326 -4.75 0.94 3.74
CA CYS A 326 -4.84 0.28 2.45
C CYS A 326 -3.48 0.01 1.78
N GLU A 327 -2.45 0.79 2.12
CA GLU A 327 -1.08 0.62 1.66
C GLU A 327 -0.20 -0.04 2.71
N SER A 328 -0.30 0.40 3.96
CA SER A 328 0.59 -0.03 5.01
C SER A 328 0.38 -1.48 5.40
N GLY A 329 -0.87 -1.93 5.46
CA GLY A 329 -1.21 -3.26 5.96
C GLY A 329 -0.49 -3.61 7.26
N LEU A 330 -0.22 -2.64 8.14
CA LEU A 330 0.67 -2.82 9.30
C LEU A 330 0.51 -4.15 10.04
N PRO A 331 -0.72 -4.66 10.27
CA PRO A 331 -0.89 -5.96 10.91
C PRO A 331 -0.19 -7.11 10.19
N ILE A 332 -0.05 -7.07 8.86
CA ILE A 332 0.66 -8.14 8.13
C ILE A 332 2.16 -8.17 8.43
N HIS A 333 2.72 -7.06 8.91
CA HIS A 333 4.14 -6.94 9.26
C HIS A 333 4.43 -7.32 10.72
N ILE A 334 3.41 -7.43 11.59
CA ILE A 334 3.56 -7.69 13.02
C ILE A 334 3.41 -9.19 13.28
N LEU A 335 4.49 -9.94 13.11
CA LEU A 335 4.50 -11.39 13.34
C LEU A 335 4.58 -11.68 14.86
N PRO A 336 3.65 -12.46 15.41
CA PRO A 336 3.67 -12.82 16.83
C PRO A 336 4.95 -13.55 17.25
N GLY A 337 5.67 -13.03 18.24
CA GLY A 337 6.90 -13.63 18.77
C GLY A 337 8.13 -13.54 17.86
N GLU A 338 8.04 -12.83 16.75
CA GLU A 338 9.15 -12.64 15.81
C GLU A 338 9.40 -11.16 15.51
N PRO A 339 10.59 -10.79 15.00
CA PRO A 339 10.81 -9.46 14.48
C PRO A 339 9.79 -9.12 13.39
N MET A 340 9.20 -7.92 13.46
CA MET A 340 8.28 -7.46 12.43
C MET A 340 8.97 -7.39 11.06
N SER A 341 8.20 -7.52 10.01
CA SER A 341 8.67 -7.31 8.65
C SER A 341 8.56 -5.83 8.22
N ASN A 342 8.92 -5.54 6.97
CA ASN A 342 8.70 -4.23 6.33
C ASN A 342 8.50 -4.41 4.82
N ASN A 343 8.22 -3.32 4.11
CA ASN A 343 7.97 -3.40 2.66
C ASN A 343 9.17 -3.90 1.85
N ALA A 344 10.41 -3.70 2.31
CA ALA A 344 11.58 -4.23 1.62
C ALA A 344 11.69 -5.76 1.81
N GLU A 345 11.42 -6.29 3.02
CA GLU A 345 11.33 -7.75 3.22
C GLU A 345 10.17 -8.34 2.43
N LEU A 346 9.01 -7.67 2.42
CA LEU A 346 7.87 -8.11 1.62
C LEU A 346 8.21 -8.19 0.13
N GLY A 347 8.91 -7.16 -0.41
CA GLY A 347 9.43 -7.18 -1.78
C GLY A 347 10.41 -8.32 -2.03
N ALA A 348 11.26 -8.65 -1.05
CA ALA A 348 12.23 -9.73 -1.14
C ALA A 348 11.58 -11.13 -1.26
N LEU A 349 10.33 -11.30 -0.80
CA LEU A 349 9.62 -12.58 -0.92
C LEU A 349 9.34 -12.99 -2.38
N ALA A 350 9.48 -12.08 -3.35
CA ALA A 350 9.42 -12.39 -4.76
C ALA A 350 10.61 -13.24 -5.26
N ALA A 351 11.72 -13.28 -4.50
CA ALA A 351 12.87 -14.08 -4.87
C ALA A 351 12.52 -15.59 -5.02
N PRO A 352 13.08 -16.28 -6.03
CA PRO A 352 14.10 -15.84 -7.01
C PRO A 352 13.54 -15.33 -8.35
N HIS A 353 12.26 -14.93 -8.44
CA HIS A 353 11.68 -14.43 -9.68
C HIS A 353 12.25 -13.06 -10.07
N PRO A 354 12.33 -12.73 -11.37
CA PRO A 354 12.73 -11.41 -11.83
C PRO A 354 11.95 -10.27 -11.17
N GLN A 355 12.68 -9.30 -10.62
CA GLN A 355 12.09 -8.12 -9.98
C GLN A 355 12.84 -6.85 -10.38
N LEU A 356 12.10 -5.82 -10.80
CA LEU A 356 12.62 -4.48 -11.00
C LEU A 356 12.00 -3.53 -9.99
N VAL A 357 12.80 -2.98 -9.10
CA VAL A 357 12.38 -1.89 -8.20
C VAL A 357 12.65 -0.56 -8.87
N ILE A 358 11.60 0.23 -9.10
CA ILE A 358 11.74 1.58 -9.64
C ILE A 358 11.53 2.58 -8.51
N SER A 359 12.51 3.47 -8.31
CA SER A 359 12.56 4.45 -7.23
C SER A 359 12.88 5.85 -7.74
N ASP A 360 12.59 6.87 -6.95
CA ASP A 360 12.92 8.26 -7.29
C ASP A 360 13.53 9.03 -6.10
N GLY A 361 13.98 10.27 -6.38
CA GLY A 361 14.67 11.09 -5.39
C GLY A 361 13.76 11.97 -4.54
N HIS A 362 12.46 12.06 -4.85
CA HIS A 362 11.57 13.03 -4.21
C HIS A 362 10.50 12.40 -3.31
N ASP A 363 10.59 11.10 -3.05
CA ASP A 363 9.72 10.39 -2.12
C ASP A 363 10.52 9.51 -1.14
N TRP A 364 9.83 8.61 -0.44
CA TRP A 364 10.43 7.68 0.52
C TRP A 364 11.29 6.58 -0.13
N THR A 365 11.29 6.47 -1.46
CA THR A 365 12.12 5.50 -2.18
C THR A 365 13.49 6.05 -2.54
N THR A 366 13.80 7.27 -2.12
CA THR A 366 15.12 7.91 -2.34
C THR A 366 16.27 7.10 -1.75
N THR A 367 16.02 6.28 -0.74
CA THR A 367 17.03 5.43 -0.08
C THR A 367 17.27 4.09 -0.78
N VAL A 368 16.43 3.71 -1.71
CA VAL A 368 16.48 2.38 -2.34
C VAL A 368 17.87 2.00 -2.87
N PRO A 369 18.58 2.86 -3.62
CA PRO A 369 19.88 2.47 -4.17
C PRO A 369 20.93 2.11 -3.11
N GLN A 370 20.88 2.77 -1.94
CA GLN A 370 21.89 2.63 -0.90
C GLN A 370 21.50 1.68 0.22
N ILE A 371 20.20 1.50 0.48
CA ILE A 371 19.70 0.75 1.65
C ILE A 371 18.93 -0.51 1.22
N GLU A 372 17.84 -0.36 0.51
CA GLU A 372 16.92 -1.46 0.23
C GLU A 372 17.43 -2.37 -0.90
N TYR A 373 17.99 -1.81 -1.95
CA TYR A 373 18.48 -2.62 -3.08
C TYR A 373 19.65 -3.54 -2.70
N PRO A 374 20.69 -3.10 -1.97
CA PRO A 374 21.72 -3.99 -1.44
C PRO A 374 21.17 -5.12 -0.55
N TYR A 375 20.12 -4.85 0.21
CA TYR A 375 19.42 -5.88 1.00
C TYR A 375 18.75 -6.91 0.09
N LEU A 376 17.98 -6.46 -0.91
CA LEU A 376 17.35 -7.34 -1.89
C LEU A 376 18.38 -8.22 -2.60
N GLN A 377 19.51 -7.64 -3.02
CA GLN A 377 20.60 -8.37 -3.66
C GLN A 377 21.13 -9.51 -2.78
N LYS A 378 21.31 -9.26 -1.47
CA LYS A 378 21.73 -10.30 -0.53
C LYS A 378 20.71 -11.42 -0.39
N VAL A 379 19.43 -11.13 -0.39
CA VAL A 379 18.39 -12.16 -0.38
C VAL A 379 18.41 -12.97 -1.67
N TYR A 380 18.53 -12.31 -2.83
CA TYR A 380 18.62 -13.01 -4.12
C TYR A 380 19.90 -13.83 -4.26
N ASP A 381 21.00 -13.41 -3.62
CA ASP A 381 22.25 -14.20 -3.55
C ASP A 381 22.03 -15.56 -2.88
N LEU A 382 21.11 -15.69 -1.93
CA LEU A 382 20.77 -16.98 -1.31
C LEU A 382 20.27 -18.03 -2.33
N TYR A 383 19.79 -17.55 -3.48
CA TYR A 383 19.30 -18.38 -4.59
C TYR A 383 20.29 -18.45 -5.76
N GLY A 384 21.43 -17.78 -5.68
CA GLY A 384 22.33 -17.60 -6.84
C GLY A 384 21.69 -16.80 -7.98
N ALA A 385 20.74 -15.89 -7.65
CA ALA A 385 19.89 -15.16 -8.60
C ALA A 385 20.02 -13.64 -8.46
N ARG A 386 21.17 -13.14 -7.99
CA ARG A 386 21.42 -11.72 -7.74
C ARG A 386 21.11 -10.81 -8.94
N ASP A 387 21.37 -11.28 -10.14
CA ASP A 387 21.15 -10.59 -11.41
C ASP A 387 19.66 -10.42 -11.76
N LYS A 388 18.79 -11.21 -11.14
CA LYS A 388 17.33 -11.16 -11.35
C LYS A 388 16.65 -10.01 -10.60
N VAL A 389 17.29 -9.43 -9.59
CA VAL A 389 16.79 -8.21 -8.95
C VAL A 389 17.55 -7.01 -9.47
N ARG A 390 16.81 -5.98 -9.92
CA ARG A 390 17.38 -4.74 -10.46
C ARG A 390 16.73 -3.53 -9.80
N ASN A 391 17.45 -2.41 -9.78
CA ASN A 391 16.90 -1.10 -9.40
C ASN A 391 17.16 -0.09 -10.50
N VAL A 392 16.14 0.66 -10.86
CA VAL A 392 16.25 1.90 -11.65
C VAL A 392 15.84 3.04 -10.73
N HIS A 393 16.80 3.94 -10.46
CA HIS A 393 16.58 5.11 -9.62
C HIS A 393 16.61 6.38 -10.44
N LEU A 394 15.53 7.15 -10.37
CA LEU A 394 15.34 8.39 -11.12
C LEU A 394 15.40 9.58 -10.15
N ALA A 395 16.63 9.96 -9.76
CA ALA A 395 16.91 10.90 -8.67
C ALA A 395 16.25 12.29 -8.82
N ALA A 396 16.02 12.75 -10.06
CA ALA A 396 15.41 14.04 -10.35
C ALA A 396 13.88 13.97 -10.52
N GLU A 397 13.28 12.78 -10.48
CA GLU A 397 11.85 12.58 -10.70
C GLU A 397 11.05 12.57 -9.39
N GLN A 398 9.75 12.81 -9.54
CA GLN A 398 8.79 12.88 -8.43
C GLN A 398 7.94 11.62 -8.36
N HIS A 399 7.14 11.53 -7.29
CA HIS A 399 6.25 10.41 -7.00
C HIS A 399 5.13 10.26 -8.02
N ASP A 400 5.41 9.53 -9.09
CA ASP A 400 4.48 9.23 -10.18
C ASP A 400 4.82 7.90 -10.87
N TYR A 401 4.09 7.55 -11.91
CA TYR A 401 4.49 6.52 -12.88
C TYR A 401 4.79 7.18 -14.24
N GLY A 402 5.71 8.17 -14.22
CA GLY A 402 6.10 8.99 -15.34
C GLY A 402 6.74 8.20 -16.49
N VAL A 403 7.01 8.90 -17.59
CA VAL A 403 7.46 8.29 -18.85
C VAL A 403 8.76 7.49 -18.71
N ASN A 404 9.74 7.96 -17.94
CA ASN A 404 11.00 7.23 -17.77
C ASN A 404 10.85 6.00 -16.89
N LYS A 405 9.96 6.06 -15.86
CA LYS A 405 9.61 4.89 -15.05
C LYS A 405 8.88 3.83 -15.89
N ARG A 406 7.95 4.25 -16.78
CA ARG A 406 7.28 3.35 -17.70
C ARG A 406 8.25 2.73 -18.69
N ARG A 407 9.18 3.53 -19.25
CA ARG A 407 10.24 3.02 -20.14
C ARG A 407 11.05 1.92 -19.47
N ALA A 408 11.55 2.15 -18.25
CA ALA A 408 12.31 1.15 -17.52
C ALA A 408 11.51 -0.14 -17.29
N MET A 409 10.22 -0.02 -16.97
CA MET A 409 9.32 -1.17 -16.83
C MET A 409 9.12 -1.90 -18.16
N TYR A 410 8.86 -1.18 -19.26
CA TYR A 410 8.69 -1.82 -20.57
C TYR A 410 9.93 -2.60 -20.99
N ASP A 411 11.12 -1.99 -20.84
CA ASP A 411 12.39 -2.64 -21.17
C ASP A 411 12.57 -3.94 -20.39
N PHE A 412 12.32 -3.89 -19.08
CA PHE A 412 12.48 -5.05 -18.21
C PHE A 412 11.46 -6.15 -18.52
N VAL A 413 10.19 -5.81 -18.65
CA VAL A 413 9.13 -6.80 -18.96
C VAL A 413 9.35 -7.41 -20.33
N ALA A 414 9.76 -6.59 -21.33
CA ALA A 414 10.07 -7.10 -22.66
C ALA A 414 11.23 -8.10 -22.65
N GLU A 415 12.30 -7.78 -21.95
CA GLU A 415 13.45 -8.67 -21.80
C GLU A 415 13.05 -9.99 -21.13
N GLN A 416 12.34 -9.92 -19.99
CA GLN A 416 12.03 -11.11 -19.19
C GLN A 416 10.95 -11.99 -19.82
N PHE A 417 9.97 -11.41 -20.50
CA PHE A 417 8.88 -12.16 -21.11
C PHE A 417 9.01 -12.38 -22.62
N GLY A 418 10.09 -11.86 -23.23
CA GLY A 418 10.31 -11.99 -24.68
C GLY A 418 9.26 -11.24 -25.48
N LEU A 419 8.87 -10.03 -25.05
CA LEU A 419 7.91 -9.20 -25.77
C LEU A 419 8.58 -8.45 -26.91
N ARG A 420 7.80 -8.11 -27.95
CA ARG A 420 8.30 -7.38 -29.10
C ARG A 420 8.28 -5.87 -28.86
N THR A 421 9.39 -5.22 -29.13
CA THR A 421 9.55 -3.76 -29.02
C THR A 421 9.83 -3.08 -30.35
N GLU A 422 10.07 -3.88 -31.41
CA GLU A 422 10.35 -3.38 -32.74
C GLU A 422 9.17 -2.57 -33.28
N GLY A 423 9.46 -1.41 -33.84
CA GLY A 423 8.45 -0.47 -34.36
C GLY A 423 7.64 0.29 -33.29
N LEU A 424 7.88 0.01 -32.00
CA LEU A 424 7.23 0.69 -30.88
C LEU A 424 8.12 1.76 -30.22
N ARG A 425 9.33 1.99 -30.77
CA ARG A 425 10.27 2.99 -30.26
C ARG A 425 10.47 4.12 -31.25
N ASN A 426 10.70 5.30 -30.71
CA ASN A 426 11.19 6.47 -31.43
C ASN A 426 12.71 6.34 -31.66
N ALA A 427 13.27 7.21 -32.49
CA ALA A 427 14.71 7.24 -32.79
C ALA A 427 15.59 7.51 -31.54
N ASP A 428 15.07 8.23 -30.56
CA ASP A 428 15.72 8.51 -29.27
C ASP A 428 15.60 7.37 -28.24
N GLY A 429 14.96 6.25 -28.64
CA GLY A 429 14.75 5.08 -27.78
C GLY A 429 13.57 5.19 -26.81
N THR A 430 12.81 6.27 -26.81
CA THR A 430 11.54 6.36 -26.08
C THR A 430 10.47 5.49 -26.74
N TYR A 431 9.44 5.10 -25.98
CA TYR A 431 8.32 4.37 -26.56
C TYR A 431 7.28 5.32 -27.17
N ARG A 432 6.70 4.91 -28.27
CA ARG A 432 5.68 5.66 -29.04
C ARG A 432 4.33 5.61 -28.34
N GLU A 433 4.26 6.12 -27.09
CA GLU A 433 3.04 6.12 -26.29
C GLU A 433 1.93 6.98 -26.94
N GLU A 434 2.30 7.96 -27.76
CA GLU A 434 1.39 8.78 -28.54
C GLU A 434 0.55 7.97 -29.56
N THR A 435 0.95 6.74 -29.85
CA THR A 435 0.18 5.81 -30.71
C THR A 435 -0.87 5.02 -29.94
N ALA A 436 -0.94 5.17 -28.63
CA ALA A 436 -1.98 4.58 -27.80
C ALA A 436 -3.12 5.58 -27.59
N THR A 437 -4.35 5.08 -27.61
CA THR A 437 -5.53 5.88 -27.34
C THR A 437 -5.77 5.96 -25.83
N VAL A 438 -5.93 7.16 -25.30
CA VAL A 438 -6.46 7.40 -23.96
C VAL A 438 -7.97 7.56 -24.08
N GLU A 439 -8.71 6.66 -23.47
CA GLU A 439 -10.18 6.65 -23.48
C GLU A 439 -10.73 7.50 -22.32
N HIS A 440 -11.89 8.10 -22.52
CA HIS A 440 -12.63 8.77 -21.45
C HIS A 440 -13.27 7.75 -20.50
N ALA A 441 -13.39 8.10 -19.21
CA ALA A 441 -13.91 7.20 -18.19
C ALA A 441 -15.26 6.53 -18.54
N PRO A 442 -16.25 7.22 -19.15
CA PRO A 442 -17.52 6.60 -19.54
C PRO A 442 -17.37 5.42 -20.51
N GLU A 443 -16.37 5.47 -21.42
CA GLU A 443 -16.07 4.36 -22.33
C GLU A 443 -15.59 3.10 -21.57
N MET A 444 -15.04 3.29 -20.38
CA MET A 444 -14.43 2.25 -19.57
C MET A 444 -15.38 1.68 -18.51
N TYR A 445 -16.61 2.19 -18.37
CA TYR A 445 -17.58 1.67 -17.40
C TYR A 445 -18.13 0.31 -17.82
N VAL A 446 -18.04 -0.66 -16.92
CA VAL A 446 -18.62 -2.00 -17.10
C VAL A 446 -20.13 -1.95 -16.89
N PHE A 447 -20.56 -1.20 -15.85
CA PHE A 447 -21.97 -1.10 -15.43
C PHE A 447 -22.72 0.04 -16.15
N GLY A 448 -22.12 0.56 -17.22
CA GLY A 448 -22.70 1.61 -18.04
C GLY A 448 -22.73 2.98 -17.37
N PRO A 449 -23.18 4.03 -18.11
CA PRO A 449 -23.14 5.41 -17.62
C PRO A 449 -24.03 5.66 -16.39
N GLU A 450 -25.03 4.83 -16.17
CA GLU A 450 -25.93 4.92 -15.00
C GLU A 450 -25.42 4.12 -13.80
N GLY A 451 -24.33 3.36 -13.93
CA GLY A 451 -23.72 2.57 -12.86
C GLY A 451 -24.68 1.51 -12.29
N ARG A 452 -25.40 0.78 -13.13
CA ARG A 452 -26.39 -0.23 -12.71
C ARG A 452 -25.71 -1.54 -12.29
N LEU A 453 -25.45 -1.66 -10.99
CA LEU A 453 -24.98 -2.92 -10.40
C LEU A 453 -26.06 -4.01 -10.47
N PRO A 454 -25.68 -5.31 -10.51
CA PRO A 454 -26.62 -6.43 -10.35
C PRO A 454 -27.49 -6.31 -9.09
N GLU A 455 -28.72 -6.82 -9.12
CA GLU A 455 -29.68 -6.67 -8.02
C GLU A 455 -29.18 -7.20 -6.67
N HIS A 456 -28.40 -8.29 -6.72
CA HIS A 456 -27.84 -8.92 -5.51
C HIS A 456 -26.54 -8.25 -5.03
N ALA A 457 -26.18 -7.09 -5.58
CA ALA A 457 -24.94 -6.39 -5.21
C ALA A 457 -24.93 -5.98 -3.73
N VAL A 458 -23.89 -6.39 -3.02
CA VAL A 458 -23.63 -5.99 -1.63
C VAL A 458 -23.19 -4.53 -1.60
N LYS A 459 -23.88 -3.71 -0.82
CA LYS A 459 -23.61 -2.27 -0.69
C LYS A 459 -23.24 -1.89 0.74
N GLY A 460 -22.14 -1.14 0.85
CA GLY A 460 -21.64 -0.61 2.11
C GLY A 460 -20.76 -1.57 2.90
N SER A 461 -19.81 -1.00 3.64
CA SER A 461 -18.80 -1.74 4.39
C SER A 461 -19.37 -2.61 5.52
N GLY A 462 -20.52 -2.26 6.09
CA GLY A 462 -21.19 -3.07 7.11
C GLY A 462 -21.69 -4.41 6.55
N ALA A 463 -22.36 -4.39 5.40
CA ALA A 463 -22.82 -5.61 4.73
C ALA A 463 -21.63 -6.48 4.25
N LEU A 464 -20.57 -5.83 3.74
CA LEU A 464 -19.36 -6.55 3.37
C LEU A 464 -18.69 -7.25 4.56
N ARG A 465 -18.60 -6.58 5.73
CA ARG A 465 -18.04 -7.22 6.94
C ARG A 465 -18.82 -8.46 7.36
N LYS A 466 -20.15 -8.39 7.32
CA LYS A 466 -21.02 -9.53 7.61
C LYS A 466 -20.75 -10.67 6.62
N LEU A 467 -20.71 -10.36 5.32
CA LEU A 467 -20.39 -11.36 4.29
C LEU A 467 -19.01 -12.00 4.52
N LEU A 468 -17.97 -11.21 4.82
CA LEU A 468 -16.63 -11.71 5.10
C LEU A 468 -16.57 -12.62 6.35
N GLN A 469 -17.46 -12.46 7.32
CA GLN A 469 -17.56 -13.32 8.50
C GLN A 469 -18.27 -14.65 8.18
N GLU A 470 -19.31 -14.59 7.35
CA GLU A 470 -20.19 -15.73 7.06
C GLU A 470 -19.66 -16.59 5.88
N TYR A 471 -18.96 -15.97 4.91
CA TYR A 471 -18.53 -16.66 3.69
C TYR A 471 -17.13 -17.29 3.85
N ARG A 472 -16.99 -18.16 4.87
CA ARG A 472 -15.74 -18.84 5.21
C ARG A 472 -15.88 -20.35 5.08
N ILE A 473 -14.73 -21.02 4.85
CA ILE A 473 -14.63 -22.48 4.96
C ILE A 473 -14.77 -22.80 6.45
N GLU A 474 -15.65 -23.73 6.79
CA GLU A 474 -15.72 -24.28 8.16
C GLU A 474 -14.37 -24.94 8.48
N GLN A 475 -13.76 -24.55 9.59
CA GLN A 475 -12.50 -25.11 10.07
C GLN A 475 -12.73 -26.44 10.82
#